data_abe3639d4172663d289182fc8e463722
#
_entry.id   abe3639d4172663d289182fc8e463722
#
_cell.length_a   1.000
_cell.length_b   1.000
_cell.length_c   1.000
_cell.angle_alpha   90.00
_cell.angle_beta   90.00
_cell.angle_gamma   90.00
#
_symmetry.space_group_name_H-M   'P 1'
#
loop_
_entity.id
_entity.type
_entity.pdbx_description
1 polymer ?
#
loop_
_entity_poly.entity_id
_entity_poly.type
_entity_poly.pdbx_seq_one_letter_code
_entity_poly.pdbx_strand_id
1 'polypeptide(L)'
;LQARANNFLAAVIADPGGDRFAISAMDVSTGEFRVTEVVGAGALRCELSRIEPREVVLETDSAAVEAALKGRLEGLALSRPGPEFFTADTARKQLFRLIGPDGDPAVEAVEGFGFGHPELALCAAGAVAAYVDDTQQGLPDHARLLAPYRVHDTLVLDETAKANLELFRTLIDGRKRGALLGTLD
;
A
#
# COMPACT_ATOMS: atom_id res chain seq x y z
N LEU A 1 6.30 -20.78 15.54
CA LEU A 1 6.33 -20.01 14.30
C LEU A 1 5.86 -18.61 14.66
N GLN A 2 6.79 -17.65 14.83
CA GLN A 2 6.44 -16.25 14.90
C GLN A 2 5.82 -15.86 13.56
N ALA A 3 4.59 -15.32 13.60
CA ALA A 3 4.01 -14.69 12.42
C ALA A 3 5.06 -13.68 11.91
N ARG A 4 5.41 -13.75 10.61
CA ARG A 4 6.25 -12.74 9.97
C ARG A 4 5.54 -11.41 10.18
N ALA A 5 6.11 -10.55 11.01
CA ALA A 5 5.63 -9.20 11.14
C ALA A 5 5.76 -8.55 9.75
N ASN A 6 4.66 -8.11 9.17
CA ASN A 6 4.67 -7.35 7.92
C ASN A 6 5.61 -6.16 8.08
N ASN A 7 6.56 -6.00 7.17
CA ASN A 7 7.56 -4.94 7.22
C ASN A 7 7.31 -3.91 6.10
N PHE A 8 6.02 -3.63 5.88
CA PHE A 8 5.62 -2.68 4.86
C PHE A 8 5.92 -1.23 5.28
N LEU A 9 6.58 -0.52 4.38
CA LEU A 9 6.62 0.93 4.31
C LEU A 9 5.58 1.38 3.30
N ALA A 10 4.72 2.32 3.63
CA ALA A 10 3.73 2.84 2.70
C ALA A 10 3.89 4.34 2.47
N ALA A 11 3.54 4.83 1.29
CA ALA A 11 3.35 6.24 1.03
C ALA A 11 1.90 6.51 0.63
N VAL A 12 1.38 7.65 1.06
CA VAL A 12 0.02 8.10 0.74
C VAL A 12 0.07 9.52 0.20
N ILE A 13 -0.56 9.71 -0.95
CA ILE A 13 -0.71 11.02 -1.60
C ILE A 13 -2.19 11.25 -1.90
N ALA A 14 -2.67 12.48 -1.71
CA ALA A 14 -4.00 12.90 -2.11
C ALA A 14 -3.95 13.66 -3.44
N ASP A 15 -5.02 13.55 -4.22
CA ASP A 15 -5.23 14.46 -5.35
C ASP A 15 -5.53 15.89 -4.84
N PRO A 16 -5.44 16.90 -5.70
CA PRO A 16 -5.74 18.29 -5.30
C PRO A 16 -7.18 18.51 -4.77
N GLY A 17 -8.12 17.63 -5.14
CA GLY A 17 -9.49 17.63 -4.63
C GLY A 17 -9.63 17.04 -3.24
N GLY A 18 -8.65 16.27 -2.80
CA GLY A 18 -8.62 15.64 -1.48
C GLY A 18 -9.57 14.46 -1.30
N ASP A 19 -10.16 13.94 -2.37
CA ASP A 19 -11.11 12.82 -2.32
C ASP A 19 -10.52 11.52 -2.86
N ARG A 20 -9.50 11.61 -3.67
CA ARG A 20 -8.79 10.48 -4.26
C ARG A 20 -7.40 10.35 -3.67
N PHE A 21 -7.01 9.14 -3.33
CA PHE A 21 -5.73 8.84 -2.70
C PHE A 21 -5.00 7.74 -3.48
N ALA A 22 -3.72 7.94 -3.71
CA ALA A 22 -2.82 6.88 -4.12
C ALA A 22 -2.08 6.33 -2.91
N ILE A 23 -1.97 5.01 -2.85
CA ILE A 23 -1.26 4.29 -1.80
C ILE A 23 -0.26 3.38 -2.47
N SER A 24 1.00 3.52 -2.12
CA SER A 24 2.03 2.54 -2.50
C SER A 24 2.62 1.90 -1.26
N ALA A 25 2.96 0.63 -1.33
CA ALA A 25 3.55 -0.10 -0.23
C ALA A 25 4.67 -1.03 -0.71
N MET A 26 5.80 -1.04 0.02
CA MET A 26 6.94 -1.91 -0.22
C MET A 26 7.28 -2.67 1.06
N ASP A 27 7.38 -3.99 0.96
CA ASP A 27 8.02 -4.81 1.97
C ASP A 27 9.52 -4.90 1.67
N VAL A 28 10.32 -4.18 2.45
CA VAL A 28 11.78 -4.10 2.26
C VAL A 28 12.46 -5.46 2.44
N SER A 29 11.83 -6.38 3.19
CA SER A 29 12.39 -7.71 3.46
C SER A 29 12.16 -8.72 2.34
N THR A 30 11.05 -8.60 1.62
CA THR A 30 10.65 -9.54 0.55
C THR A 30 10.79 -8.93 -0.83
N GLY A 31 10.84 -7.59 -0.93
CA GLY A 31 10.83 -6.86 -2.20
C GLY A 31 9.43 -6.77 -2.83
N GLU A 32 8.37 -7.17 -2.12
CA GLU A 32 7.01 -6.95 -2.59
C GLU A 32 6.76 -5.44 -2.69
N PHE A 33 6.39 -4.98 -3.89
CA PHE A 33 6.16 -3.58 -4.17
C PHE A 33 4.86 -3.41 -4.96
N ARG A 34 3.91 -2.67 -4.42
CA ARG A 34 2.58 -2.53 -4.99
C ARG A 34 2.03 -1.12 -4.87
N VAL A 35 1.07 -0.79 -5.76
CA VAL A 35 0.41 0.53 -5.78
C VAL A 35 -1.06 0.38 -6.13
N THR A 36 -1.89 1.21 -5.49
CA THR A 36 -3.32 1.30 -5.76
C THR A 36 -3.83 2.73 -5.65
N GLU A 37 -5.03 2.94 -6.16
CA GLU A 37 -5.78 4.17 -6.02
C GLU A 37 -7.14 3.86 -5.36
N VAL A 38 -7.54 4.71 -4.43
CA VAL A 38 -8.81 4.60 -3.71
C VAL A 38 -9.54 5.94 -3.69
N VAL A 39 -10.86 5.91 -3.58
CA VAL A 39 -11.69 7.11 -3.49
C VAL A 39 -12.35 7.16 -2.11
N GLY A 40 -12.19 8.32 -1.46
CA GLY A 40 -12.74 8.60 -0.15
C GLY A 40 -11.91 8.11 1.04
N ALA A 41 -11.99 8.85 2.13
CA ALA A 41 -11.23 8.58 3.36
C ALA A 41 -11.53 7.21 3.97
N GLY A 42 -12.74 6.68 3.79
CA GLY A 42 -13.11 5.34 4.26
C GLY A 42 -12.31 4.23 3.59
N ALA A 43 -12.21 4.29 2.25
CA ALA A 43 -11.44 3.34 1.47
C ALA A 43 -9.94 3.43 1.78
N LEU A 44 -9.40 4.65 1.95
CA LEU A 44 -8.02 4.85 2.39
C LEU A 44 -7.73 4.14 3.71
N ARG A 45 -8.58 4.37 4.73
CA ARG A 45 -8.40 3.74 6.04
C ARG A 45 -8.52 2.22 6.00
N CYS A 46 -9.45 1.70 5.22
CA CYS A 46 -9.65 0.27 5.03
C CYS A 46 -8.40 -0.36 4.41
N GLU A 47 -7.85 0.25 3.36
CA GLU A 47 -6.69 -0.26 2.67
C GLU A 47 -5.42 -0.19 3.55
N LEU A 48 -5.19 0.90 4.28
CA LEU A 48 -4.07 0.97 5.22
C LEU A 48 -4.19 -0.05 6.36
N SER A 49 -5.41 -0.32 6.84
CA SER A 49 -5.64 -1.38 7.83
C SER A 49 -5.36 -2.77 7.27
N ARG A 50 -5.53 -2.99 5.95
CA ARG A 50 -5.22 -4.25 5.28
C ARG A 50 -3.71 -4.44 5.03
N ILE A 51 -3.02 -3.34 4.68
CA ILE A 51 -1.57 -3.35 4.45
C ILE A 51 -0.83 -3.52 5.78
N GLU A 52 -1.35 -2.94 6.87
CA GLU A 52 -0.72 -2.89 8.19
C GLU A 52 0.73 -2.37 8.12
N PRO A 53 0.97 -1.17 7.53
CA PRO A 53 2.32 -0.66 7.39
C PRO A 53 2.92 -0.34 8.76
N ARG A 54 4.22 -0.57 8.90
CA ARG A 54 4.98 -0.13 10.09
C ARG A 54 5.20 1.37 10.12
N GLU A 55 5.31 1.96 8.93
CA GLU A 55 5.58 3.37 8.74
C GLU A 55 4.85 3.89 7.52
N VAL A 56 4.34 5.11 7.61
CA VAL A 56 3.70 5.79 6.48
C VAL A 56 4.43 7.09 6.18
N VAL A 57 4.82 7.24 4.93
CA VAL A 57 5.45 8.42 4.36
C VAL A 57 4.37 9.35 3.81
N LEU A 58 4.34 10.57 4.29
CA LEU A 58 3.36 11.59 3.94
C LEU A 58 4.05 12.85 3.42
N GLU A 59 3.42 13.51 2.46
CA GLU A 59 3.81 14.85 2.07
C GLU A 59 3.61 15.84 3.24
N THR A 60 4.54 16.79 3.41
CA THR A 60 4.61 17.66 4.60
C THR A 60 3.32 18.45 4.86
N ASP A 61 2.62 18.90 3.82
CA ASP A 61 1.43 19.75 3.93
C ASP A 61 0.15 19.06 3.43
N SER A 62 0.07 17.73 3.53
CA SER A 62 -1.09 16.97 3.04
C SER A 62 -2.27 17.02 4.02
N ALA A 63 -2.93 18.16 4.14
CA ALA A 63 -4.10 18.34 4.99
C ALA A 63 -5.23 17.33 4.66
N ALA A 64 -5.39 16.94 3.39
CA ALA A 64 -6.39 15.98 2.97
C ALA A 64 -6.10 14.58 3.53
N VAL A 65 -4.83 14.12 3.47
CA VAL A 65 -4.43 12.84 4.04
C VAL A 65 -4.54 12.86 5.56
N GLU A 66 -4.10 13.93 6.21
CA GLU A 66 -4.22 14.08 7.66
C GLU A 66 -5.68 14.06 8.14
N ALA A 67 -6.56 14.76 7.44
CA ALA A 67 -7.99 14.75 7.73
C ALA A 67 -8.61 13.35 7.52
N ALA A 68 -8.22 12.67 6.45
CA ALA A 68 -8.69 11.32 6.14
C ALA A 68 -8.22 10.28 7.18
N LEU A 69 -7.04 10.46 7.74
CA LEU A 69 -6.43 9.54 8.72
C LEU A 69 -6.66 9.93 10.19
N LYS A 70 -7.40 11.03 10.44
CA LYS A 70 -7.65 11.52 11.79
C LYS A 70 -8.20 10.42 12.71
N GLY A 71 -7.57 10.25 13.88
CA GLY A 71 -7.92 9.22 14.87
C GLY A 71 -7.44 7.80 14.54
N ARG A 72 -6.68 7.62 13.45
CA ARG A 72 -6.08 6.33 13.05
C ARG A 72 -4.56 6.36 12.96
N LEU A 73 -3.95 7.51 13.24
CA LEU A 73 -2.49 7.69 13.23
C LEU A 73 -1.83 7.33 14.57
N GLU A 74 -2.62 7.03 15.60
CA GLU A 74 -2.09 6.64 16.90
C GLU A 74 -1.39 5.28 16.79
N GLY A 75 -0.11 5.26 17.16
CA GLY A 75 0.74 4.06 17.10
C GLY A 75 1.37 3.76 15.74
N LEU A 76 1.08 4.56 14.70
CA LEU A 76 1.70 4.45 13.40
C LEU A 76 2.90 5.39 13.30
N ALA A 77 4.05 4.89 12.86
CA ALA A 77 5.20 5.74 12.57
C ALA A 77 4.91 6.57 11.32
N LEU A 78 5.13 7.88 11.42
CA LEU A 78 4.91 8.82 10.32
C LEU A 78 6.20 9.53 9.97
N SER A 79 6.56 9.51 8.69
CA SER A 79 7.68 10.25 8.13
C SER A 79 7.21 11.29 7.13
N ARG A 80 7.81 12.47 7.19
CA ARG A 80 7.51 13.60 6.31
C ARG A 80 8.79 14.11 5.65
N PRO A 81 9.27 13.42 4.62
CA PRO A 81 10.39 13.91 3.82
C PRO A 81 9.95 15.16 3.02
N GLY A 82 10.93 15.82 2.39
CA GLY A 82 10.65 16.98 1.57
C GLY A 82 9.73 16.71 0.38
N PRO A 83 9.11 17.77 -0.19
CA PRO A 83 8.15 17.63 -1.29
C PRO A 83 8.77 17.02 -2.55
N GLU A 84 10.08 17.09 -2.70
CA GLU A 84 10.83 16.50 -3.82
C GLU A 84 10.67 14.98 -3.93
N PHE A 85 10.32 14.28 -2.84
CA PHE A 85 10.06 12.85 -2.84
C PHE A 85 8.79 12.47 -3.60
N PHE A 86 7.85 13.41 -3.73
CA PHE A 86 6.50 13.18 -4.26
C PHE A 86 6.30 13.68 -5.68
N THR A 87 7.38 13.96 -6.41
CA THR A 87 7.32 14.47 -7.78
C THR A 87 7.34 13.34 -8.82
N ALA A 88 6.73 13.58 -9.98
CA ALA A 88 6.77 12.65 -11.11
C ALA A 88 8.20 12.36 -11.60
N ASP A 89 9.09 13.36 -11.57
CA ASP A 89 10.49 13.20 -11.96
C ASP A 89 11.24 12.29 -11.00
N THR A 90 11.05 12.47 -9.69
CA THR A 90 11.61 11.57 -8.67
C THR A 90 11.06 10.16 -8.83
N ALA A 91 9.75 10.02 -9.09
CA ALA A 91 9.12 8.73 -9.31
C ALA A 91 9.77 7.97 -10.47
N ARG A 92 9.87 8.59 -11.65
CA ARG A 92 10.50 7.98 -12.83
C ARG A 92 11.96 7.61 -12.57
N LYS A 93 12.72 8.52 -11.97
CA LYS A 93 14.13 8.28 -11.63
C LYS A 93 14.31 7.11 -10.68
N GLN A 94 13.52 7.03 -9.61
CA GLN A 94 13.65 5.99 -8.61
C GLN A 94 13.13 4.64 -9.10
N LEU A 95 12.05 4.62 -9.85
CA LEU A 95 11.54 3.38 -10.48
C LEU A 95 12.53 2.84 -11.51
N PHE A 96 13.16 3.71 -12.31
CA PHE A 96 14.23 3.30 -13.23
C PHE A 96 15.44 2.71 -12.48
N ARG A 97 15.85 3.32 -11.37
CA ARG A 97 16.96 2.80 -10.55
C ARG A 97 16.63 1.46 -9.88
N LEU A 98 15.39 1.29 -9.42
CA LEU A 98 14.92 0.10 -8.71
C LEU A 98 14.74 -1.10 -9.65
N ILE A 99 14.12 -0.88 -10.79
CA ILE A 99 13.70 -1.92 -11.72
C ILE A 99 14.72 -2.10 -12.87
N GLY A 100 15.68 -1.18 -12.97
CA GLY A 100 16.73 -1.17 -13.99
C GLY A 100 16.25 -0.61 -15.32
N PRO A 101 16.94 -0.94 -16.44
CA PRO A 101 16.56 -0.46 -17.77
C PRO A 101 15.15 -0.89 -18.19
N ASP A 102 14.57 -1.87 -17.50
CA ASP A 102 13.19 -2.30 -17.65
C ASP A 102 12.21 -1.48 -16.79
N GLY A 103 12.64 -0.34 -16.25
CA GLY A 103 11.79 0.55 -15.43
C GLY A 103 10.61 1.16 -16.19
N ASP A 104 10.73 1.34 -17.51
CA ASP A 104 9.63 1.82 -18.36
C ASP A 104 8.40 0.91 -18.29
N PRO A 105 8.51 -0.44 -18.33
CA PRO A 105 7.36 -1.33 -18.17
C PRO A 105 6.59 -1.15 -16.85
N ALA A 106 7.26 -0.75 -15.76
CA ALA A 106 6.56 -0.48 -14.51
C ALA A 106 5.74 0.81 -14.57
N VAL A 107 6.27 1.84 -15.21
CA VAL A 107 5.55 3.10 -15.47
C VAL A 107 4.38 2.81 -16.41
N GLU A 108 4.59 2.11 -17.51
CA GLU A 108 3.55 1.71 -18.45
C GLU A 108 2.47 0.84 -17.79
N ALA A 109 2.84 -0.08 -16.89
CA ALA A 109 1.90 -0.91 -16.16
C ALA A 109 0.98 -0.07 -15.27
N VAL A 110 1.50 0.94 -14.58
CA VAL A 110 0.70 1.86 -13.76
C VAL A 110 -0.19 2.76 -14.62
N GLU A 111 0.38 3.35 -15.69
CA GLU A 111 -0.35 4.23 -16.62
C GLU A 111 -1.46 3.48 -17.37
N GLY A 112 -1.20 2.24 -17.78
CA GLY A 112 -2.15 1.39 -18.49
C GLY A 112 -3.14 0.65 -17.62
N PHE A 113 -3.01 0.68 -16.29
CA PHE A 113 -3.85 -0.07 -15.36
C PHE A 113 -5.28 0.46 -15.27
N GLY A 114 -5.50 1.71 -15.68
CA GLY A 114 -6.81 2.36 -15.64
C GLY A 114 -7.14 3.00 -14.31
N PHE A 115 -6.14 3.50 -13.61
CA PHE A 115 -6.34 4.44 -12.50
C PHE A 115 -6.95 5.76 -13.00
N GLY A 116 -7.72 6.42 -12.17
CA GLY A 116 -8.27 7.74 -12.49
C GLY A 116 -7.20 8.84 -12.56
N HIS A 117 -6.13 8.68 -11.76
CA HIS A 117 -4.95 9.54 -11.72
C HIS A 117 -3.66 8.72 -11.67
N PRO A 118 -3.22 8.13 -12.79
CA PRO A 118 -2.04 7.26 -12.81
C PRO A 118 -0.76 7.99 -12.36
N GLU A 119 -0.63 9.29 -12.63
CA GLU A 119 0.49 10.08 -12.15
C GLU A 119 0.56 10.16 -10.62
N LEU A 120 -0.60 10.24 -9.95
CA LEU A 120 -0.66 10.21 -8.48
C LEU A 120 -0.14 8.86 -7.94
N ALA A 121 -0.53 7.77 -8.59
CA ALA A 121 -0.06 6.42 -8.25
C ALA A 121 1.46 6.28 -8.46
N LEU A 122 1.98 6.82 -9.56
CA LEU A 122 3.43 6.85 -9.82
C LEU A 122 4.18 7.66 -8.76
N CYS A 123 3.67 8.83 -8.38
CA CYS A 123 4.28 9.66 -7.34
C CYS A 123 4.30 8.92 -5.99
N ALA A 124 3.23 8.20 -5.63
CA ALA A 124 3.21 7.39 -4.41
C ALA A 124 4.25 6.26 -4.45
N ALA A 125 4.39 5.56 -5.58
CA ALA A 125 5.40 4.53 -5.76
C ALA A 125 6.82 5.13 -5.70
N GLY A 126 7.04 6.25 -6.37
CA GLY A 126 8.31 6.98 -6.32
C GLY A 126 8.69 7.44 -4.92
N ALA A 127 7.73 7.93 -4.14
CA ALA A 127 7.97 8.37 -2.77
C ALA A 127 8.44 7.23 -1.86
N VAL A 128 7.82 6.05 -1.96
CA VAL A 128 8.30 4.86 -1.24
C VAL A 128 9.71 4.49 -1.66
N ALA A 129 9.98 4.40 -2.97
CA ALA A 129 11.30 4.04 -3.48
C ALA A 129 12.37 5.06 -3.07
N ALA A 130 12.08 6.35 -3.18
CA ALA A 130 12.99 7.42 -2.77
C ALA A 130 13.29 7.39 -1.26
N TYR A 131 12.27 7.16 -0.44
CA TYR A 131 12.44 7.09 1.00
C TYR A 131 13.24 5.85 1.44
N VAL A 132 13.03 4.71 0.80
CA VAL A 132 13.83 3.50 1.03
C VAL A 132 15.28 3.72 0.62
N ASP A 133 15.52 4.31 -0.55
CA ASP A 133 16.87 4.64 -1.04
C ASP A 133 17.63 5.56 -0.05
N ASP A 134 16.93 6.57 0.48
CA ASP A 134 17.52 7.54 1.42
C ASP A 134 17.81 6.91 2.81
N THR A 135 16.88 6.13 3.34
CA THR A 135 16.96 5.61 4.71
C THR A 135 17.72 4.30 4.84
N GLN A 136 17.72 3.45 3.81
CA GLN A 136 18.39 2.14 3.82
C GLN A 136 19.75 2.15 3.13
N GLN A 137 20.23 3.32 2.66
CA GLN A 137 21.48 3.49 1.90
C GLN A 137 21.52 2.63 0.62
N GLY A 138 20.38 2.45 0.00
CA GLY A 138 20.20 1.71 -1.24
C GLY A 138 18.85 1.04 -1.36
N LEU A 139 18.46 0.78 -2.59
CA LEU A 139 17.22 0.06 -2.88
C LEU A 139 17.47 -1.45 -2.78
N PRO A 140 16.48 -2.23 -2.31
CA PRO A 140 16.62 -3.68 -2.23
C PRO A 140 16.81 -4.31 -3.62
N ASP A 141 17.87 -5.06 -3.83
CA ASP A 141 18.19 -5.73 -5.11
C ASP A 141 17.08 -6.68 -5.61
N HIS A 142 16.23 -7.12 -4.71
CA HIS A 142 15.13 -8.05 -4.98
C HIS A 142 13.77 -7.37 -5.21
N ALA A 143 13.66 -6.06 -5.01
CA ALA A 143 12.47 -5.29 -5.34
C ALA A 143 12.46 -4.95 -6.85
N ARG A 144 11.95 -5.87 -7.68
CA ARG A 144 12.07 -5.77 -9.14
C ARG A 144 10.76 -5.60 -9.89
N LEU A 145 9.63 -5.53 -9.19
CA LEU A 145 8.34 -5.47 -9.84
C LEU A 145 7.38 -4.58 -9.04
N LEU A 146 6.94 -3.50 -9.64
CA LEU A 146 5.83 -2.71 -9.14
C LEU A 146 4.52 -3.29 -9.66
N ALA A 147 3.67 -3.77 -8.77
CA ALA A 147 2.39 -4.37 -9.09
C ALA A 147 1.23 -3.40 -8.81
N PRO A 148 0.59 -2.82 -9.84
CA PRO A 148 -0.66 -2.11 -9.65
C PRO A 148 -1.79 -3.10 -9.33
N TYR A 149 -2.71 -2.72 -8.42
CA TYR A 149 -3.87 -3.54 -8.06
C TYR A 149 -5.11 -2.68 -7.76
N ARG A 150 -6.29 -3.31 -7.78
CA ARG A 150 -7.55 -2.69 -7.37
C ARG A 150 -8.00 -3.24 -6.03
N VAL A 151 -8.43 -2.37 -5.14
CA VAL A 151 -8.94 -2.78 -3.82
C VAL A 151 -10.18 -3.68 -3.94
N HIS A 152 -10.99 -3.49 -4.99
CA HIS A 152 -12.19 -4.29 -5.24
C HIS A 152 -11.90 -5.72 -5.69
N ASP A 153 -10.69 -6.01 -6.15
CA ASP A 153 -10.28 -7.37 -6.56
C ASP A 153 -9.93 -8.25 -5.35
N THR A 154 -9.90 -7.66 -4.17
CA THR A 154 -9.63 -8.36 -2.91
C THR A 154 -10.85 -8.29 -2.00
N LEU A 155 -11.45 -9.42 -1.65
CA LEU A 155 -12.51 -9.48 -0.66
C LEU A 155 -11.94 -9.17 0.73
N VAL A 156 -12.15 -7.94 1.21
CA VAL A 156 -11.76 -7.54 2.56
C VAL A 156 -12.84 -8.04 3.51
N LEU A 157 -12.56 -9.15 4.17
CA LEU A 157 -13.40 -9.66 5.25
C LEU A 157 -12.89 -9.04 6.56
N ASP A 158 -13.69 -8.18 7.18
CA ASP A 158 -13.45 -7.78 8.56
C ASP A 158 -13.66 -9.00 9.50
N GLU A 159 -13.25 -8.88 10.76
CA GLU A 159 -13.34 -10.00 11.71
C GLU A 159 -14.81 -10.45 11.91
N THR A 160 -15.77 -9.54 11.80
CA THR A 160 -17.19 -9.84 11.90
C THR A 160 -17.69 -10.59 10.67
N ALA A 161 -17.26 -10.15 9.47
CA ALA A 161 -17.58 -10.82 8.22
C ALA A 161 -16.95 -12.22 8.14
N LYS A 162 -15.69 -12.37 8.59
CA LYS A 162 -15.00 -13.67 8.68
C LYS A 162 -15.74 -14.64 9.61
N ALA A 163 -16.20 -14.15 10.77
CA ALA A 163 -16.99 -14.93 11.71
C ALA A 163 -18.36 -15.32 11.13
N ASN A 164 -19.06 -14.37 10.51
CA ASN A 164 -20.38 -14.59 9.94
C ASN A 164 -20.37 -15.55 8.74
N LEU A 165 -19.29 -15.56 7.97
CA LEU A 165 -19.13 -16.48 6.85
C LEU A 165 -18.63 -17.87 7.27
N GLU A 166 -18.32 -18.06 8.56
CA GLU A 166 -17.83 -19.33 9.11
C GLU A 166 -16.63 -19.93 8.32
N LEU A 167 -15.81 -19.06 7.72
CA LEU A 167 -14.74 -19.50 6.82
C LEU A 167 -13.63 -20.28 7.52
N PHE A 168 -13.34 -19.95 8.77
CA PHE A 168 -12.21 -20.50 9.50
C PHE A 168 -12.58 -21.31 10.73
N ARG A 169 -13.73 -21.01 11.35
CA ARG A 169 -14.22 -21.70 12.56
C ARG A 169 -15.73 -21.68 12.58
N THR A 170 -16.34 -22.71 13.17
CA THR A 170 -17.76 -22.68 13.44
C THR A 170 -18.05 -21.71 14.60
N LEU A 171 -19.13 -20.96 14.49
CA LEU A 171 -19.55 -19.98 15.50
C LEU A 171 -20.00 -20.65 16.83
N ILE A 172 -20.39 -21.91 16.79
CA ILE A 172 -20.95 -22.62 17.95
C ILE A 172 -19.86 -23.20 18.85
N ASP A 173 -18.79 -23.79 18.29
CA ASP A 173 -17.77 -24.49 19.07
C ASP A 173 -16.33 -24.03 18.78
N GLY A 174 -16.15 -23.07 17.88
CA GLY A 174 -14.86 -22.51 17.52
C GLY A 174 -13.90 -23.47 16.82
N ARG A 175 -14.38 -24.64 16.38
CA ARG A 175 -13.56 -25.66 15.71
C ARG A 175 -13.51 -25.44 14.22
N LYS A 176 -12.43 -25.88 13.58
CA LYS A 176 -12.29 -25.81 12.10
C LYS A 176 -13.24 -26.74 11.36
N ARG A 177 -13.67 -27.83 12.00
CA ARG A 177 -14.55 -28.83 11.38
C ARG A 177 -15.96 -28.26 11.23
N GLY A 178 -16.47 -28.21 10.01
CA GLY A 178 -17.74 -27.56 9.67
C GLY A 178 -17.62 -26.12 9.19
N ALA A 179 -16.44 -25.50 9.25
CA ALA A 179 -16.19 -24.25 8.55
C ALA A 179 -16.00 -24.51 7.05
N LEU A 180 -16.32 -23.52 6.22
CA LEU A 180 -16.26 -23.65 4.77
C LEU A 180 -14.89 -24.13 4.26
N LEU A 181 -13.80 -23.64 4.84
CA LEU A 181 -12.44 -24.07 4.50
C LEU A 181 -12.03 -25.41 5.13
N GLY A 182 -12.70 -25.86 6.18
CA GLY A 182 -12.46 -27.16 6.81
C GLY A 182 -13.11 -28.33 6.12
N THR A 183 -13.99 -28.07 5.14
CA THR A 183 -14.67 -29.10 4.31
C THR A 183 -14.01 -29.29 2.93
N LEU A 184 -13.01 -28.47 2.59
CA LEU A 184 -12.28 -28.52 1.31
C LEU A 184 -10.93 -29.25 1.43
N ASP A 185 -10.51 -29.66 2.63
CA ASP A 185 -9.41 -30.56 2.93
C ASP A 185 -9.93 -31.97 3.16
#